data_06eb980cc17cebf98d280b011dd9b36c
#
_entry.id   06eb980cc17cebf98d280b011dd9b36c
#
_cell.length_a   1.000
_cell.length_b   1.000
_cell.length_c   1.000
_cell.angle_alpha   90.00
_cell.angle_beta   90.00
_cell.angle_gamma   90.00
#
_symmetry.space_group_name_H-M   'P 1'
#
loop_
_entity.id
_entity.type
_entity.pdbx_description
1 polymer ?
#
loop_
_entity_poly.entity_id
_entity_poly.type
_entity_poly.pdbx_seq_one_letter_code
_entity_poly.pdbx_strand_id
1 'polypeptide(L)'
;MNRNAALYLTLMAAGAIGFGCHRQTAGTESSPFRIIATDAGFQAPNTMPAGLRHVVMENRGSMIHEAMLVKLPKGMTPDAYIAAVRKGSLFPEGATDYSGPGLTSPGNSAEMWLKVDPGQYIIICWNGNHASTIPVHTFTVEDSGAADDRVPREDVIVKLIDYRFEIAGNLRKGEQVIRVETPGPSMHEMDIYRLHEGRTVADLREWRKKDEADMQGPAEALGGALDSHDISHVVWLRKNFTPGHYVLHCEMPVTNAPADSKMKHDDLGMVREFEIED
;
A
#
# COMPACT_ATOMS: atom_id res chain seq x y z
N MET A 1 -50.21 -75.07 27.82
CA MET A 1 -50.55 -73.75 27.28
C MET A 1 -49.46 -72.78 27.75
N ASN A 2 -48.38 -72.64 26.98
CA ASN A 2 -47.19 -71.87 27.30
C ASN A 2 -47.17 -70.58 26.48
N ARG A 3 -47.09 -69.44 27.15
CA ARG A 3 -46.87 -68.11 26.51
C ARG A 3 -45.47 -67.59 26.89
N ASN A 4 -44.52 -67.71 25.96
CA ASN A 4 -43.21 -67.12 26.08
C ASN A 4 -43.31 -65.64 25.72
N ALA A 5 -42.90 -64.76 26.66
CA ALA A 5 -42.71 -63.34 26.42
C ALA A 5 -41.21 -63.14 26.17
N ALA A 6 -40.83 -62.67 25.00
CA ALA A 6 -39.47 -62.27 24.66
C ALA A 6 -39.28 -60.81 25.01
N LEU A 7 -38.26 -60.56 25.84
CA LEU A 7 -37.84 -59.22 26.26
C LEU A 7 -36.82 -58.70 25.27
N TYR A 8 -37.16 -57.66 24.52
CA TYR A 8 -36.22 -56.92 23.64
C TYR A 8 -35.49 -55.86 24.45
N LEU A 9 -34.17 -56.07 24.60
CA LEU A 9 -33.30 -55.09 25.19
C LEU A 9 -32.81 -54.14 24.07
N THR A 10 -33.25 -52.88 24.12
CA THR A 10 -32.82 -51.85 23.17
C THR A 10 -31.53 -51.19 23.72
N LEU A 11 -30.39 -51.43 23.10
CA LEU A 11 -29.15 -50.74 23.39
C LEU A 11 -29.18 -49.36 22.73
N MET A 12 -29.25 -48.28 23.52
CA MET A 12 -28.99 -46.94 23.06
C MET A 12 -27.48 -46.70 23.04
N ALA A 13 -26.89 -46.58 21.85
CA ALA A 13 -25.54 -46.11 21.68
C ALA A 13 -25.51 -44.57 21.74
N ALA A 14 -24.94 -44.02 22.79
CA ALA A 14 -24.66 -42.60 22.90
C ALA A 14 -23.46 -42.23 22.03
N GLY A 15 -23.70 -41.65 20.87
CA GLY A 15 -22.66 -41.11 20.03
C GLY A 15 -22.11 -39.78 20.62
N ALA A 16 -20.90 -39.81 21.14
CA ALA A 16 -20.17 -38.61 21.52
C ALA A 16 -19.74 -37.85 20.26
N ILE A 17 -20.43 -36.75 19.94
CA ILE A 17 -19.99 -35.81 18.93
C ILE A 17 -18.80 -35.03 19.50
N GLY A 18 -17.59 -35.43 19.18
CA GLY A 18 -16.39 -34.72 19.48
C GLY A 18 -16.34 -33.42 18.65
N PHE A 19 -16.63 -32.26 19.26
CA PHE A 19 -16.28 -30.98 18.69
C PHE A 19 -14.73 -30.87 18.66
N GLY A 20 -14.15 -31.24 17.54
CA GLY A 20 -12.75 -30.96 17.26
C GLY A 20 -12.56 -29.45 17.14
N CYS A 21 -12.08 -28.80 18.21
CA CYS A 21 -11.49 -27.48 18.11
C CYS A 21 -10.30 -27.59 17.15
N HIS A 22 -10.49 -27.22 15.88
CA HIS A 22 -9.39 -26.91 15.00
C HIS A 22 -8.69 -25.67 15.60
N ARG A 23 -7.64 -25.91 16.38
CA ARG A 23 -6.64 -24.87 16.65
C ARG A 23 -6.05 -24.54 15.28
N GLN A 24 -6.47 -23.42 14.69
CA GLN A 24 -5.68 -22.76 13.67
C GLN A 24 -4.31 -22.47 14.31
N THR A 25 -3.30 -23.25 13.94
CA THR A 25 -1.91 -22.89 14.20
C THR A 25 -1.72 -21.56 13.52
N ALA A 26 -1.50 -20.50 14.30
CA ALA A 26 -0.99 -19.24 13.78
C ALA A 26 0.32 -19.57 13.07
N GLY A 27 0.27 -19.70 11.75
CA GLY A 27 1.45 -19.82 10.94
C GLY A 27 2.28 -18.56 11.20
N THR A 28 3.55 -18.71 11.49
CA THR A 28 4.48 -17.60 11.68
C THR A 28 4.41 -16.72 10.43
N GLU A 29 3.89 -15.51 10.58
CA GLU A 29 3.94 -14.48 9.55
C GLU A 29 5.41 -14.35 9.11
N SER A 30 5.67 -14.43 7.80
CA SER A 30 7.03 -14.27 7.29
C SER A 30 7.52 -12.87 7.66
N SER A 31 8.80 -12.77 8.03
CA SER A 31 9.37 -11.44 8.37
C SER A 31 9.13 -10.45 7.23
N PRO A 32 8.72 -9.20 7.53
CA PRO A 32 8.45 -8.21 6.52
C PRO A 32 9.70 -7.85 5.72
N PHE A 33 9.52 -7.51 4.46
CA PHE A 33 10.54 -6.85 3.65
C PHE A 33 10.66 -5.40 4.16
N ARG A 34 11.74 -5.10 4.86
CA ARG A 34 11.95 -3.79 5.48
C ARG A 34 12.75 -2.89 4.57
N ILE A 35 12.21 -1.69 4.38
CA ILE A 35 12.83 -0.60 3.65
C ILE A 35 13.12 0.51 4.66
N ILE A 36 14.37 0.96 4.73
CA ILE A 36 14.75 2.16 5.47
C ILE A 36 14.98 3.25 4.44
N ALA A 37 14.13 4.26 4.43
CA ALA A 37 14.29 5.46 3.61
C ALA A 37 15.10 6.50 4.36
N THR A 38 16.06 7.12 3.68
CA THR A 38 16.89 8.22 4.16
C THR A 38 17.07 9.24 3.05
N ASP A 39 17.51 10.45 3.38
CA ASP A 39 17.81 11.51 2.40
C ASP A 39 18.97 11.13 1.47
N ALA A 40 19.73 10.06 1.79
CA ALA A 40 20.83 9.53 0.97
C ALA A 40 20.43 8.30 0.12
N GLY A 41 19.20 7.80 0.24
CA GLY A 41 18.68 6.63 -0.48
C GLY A 41 18.03 5.58 0.42
N PHE A 42 17.84 4.39 -0.14
CA PHE A 42 17.15 3.29 0.52
C PHE A 42 18.11 2.20 0.97
N GLN A 43 17.80 1.58 2.10
CA GLN A 43 18.42 0.35 2.58
C GLN A 43 17.34 -0.71 2.70
N ALA A 44 17.50 -1.84 2.00
CA ALA A 44 16.59 -2.97 2.02
C ALA A 44 17.35 -4.27 1.72
N PRO A 45 16.75 -5.47 1.96
CA PRO A 45 17.33 -6.72 1.48
C PRO A 45 17.49 -6.73 -0.04
N ASN A 46 18.51 -7.44 -0.54
CA ASN A 46 18.77 -7.56 -1.99
C ASN A 46 17.87 -8.59 -2.68
N THR A 47 17.11 -9.37 -1.91
CA THR A 47 16.17 -10.37 -2.43
C THR A 47 14.86 -10.35 -1.67
N MET A 48 13.76 -10.68 -2.38
CA MET A 48 12.43 -10.87 -1.83
C MET A 48 11.78 -12.06 -2.55
N PRO A 49 11.09 -12.98 -1.86
CA PRO A 49 10.31 -14.01 -2.54
C PRO A 49 9.16 -13.41 -3.34
N ALA A 50 8.74 -14.06 -4.45
CA ALA A 50 7.53 -13.68 -5.20
C ALA A 50 6.24 -14.03 -4.42
N GLY A 51 5.09 -13.50 -4.87
CA GLY A 51 3.77 -13.67 -4.26
C GLY A 51 3.37 -12.51 -3.36
N LEU A 52 2.41 -12.73 -2.46
CA LEU A 52 1.98 -11.71 -1.51
C LEU A 52 3.08 -11.44 -0.48
N ARG A 53 3.46 -10.18 -0.31
CA ARG A 53 4.55 -9.78 0.59
C ARG A 53 4.12 -8.67 1.53
N HIS A 54 4.53 -8.82 2.78
CA HIS A 54 4.44 -7.80 3.80
C HIS A 54 5.64 -6.87 3.67
N VAL A 55 5.39 -5.59 3.39
CA VAL A 55 6.42 -4.56 3.19
C VAL A 55 6.24 -3.48 4.24
N VAL A 56 7.33 -3.09 4.88
CA VAL A 56 7.35 -2.01 5.88
C VAL A 56 8.43 -1.02 5.48
N MET A 57 8.06 0.24 5.31
CA MET A 57 9.00 1.34 5.14
C MET A 57 9.09 2.16 6.43
N GLU A 58 10.31 2.41 6.90
CA GLU A 58 10.61 3.34 7.98
C GLU A 58 11.32 4.56 7.38
N ASN A 59 10.76 5.75 7.55
CA ASN A 59 11.43 6.98 7.14
C ASN A 59 12.35 7.47 8.28
N ARG A 60 13.65 7.30 8.09
CA ARG A 60 14.72 7.78 9.00
C ARG A 60 15.46 8.99 8.47
N GLY A 61 14.99 9.58 7.36
CA GLY A 61 15.47 10.83 6.81
C GLY A 61 14.88 12.05 7.52
N SER A 62 15.22 13.22 7.02
CA SER A 62 14.66 14.50 7.45
C SER A 62 13.61 15.04 6.48
N MET A 63 13.48 14.42 5.31
CA MET A 63 12.50 14.72 4.26
C MET A 63 11.38 13.67 4.21
N ILE A 64 10.30 13.99 3.52
CA ILE A 64 9.22 13.02 3.24
C ILE A 64 9.69 12.07 2.14
N HIS A 65 9.51 10.77 2.36
CA HIS A 65 9.86 9.73 1.41
C HIS A 65 8.68 8.79 1.14
N GLU A 66 8.71 8.17 -0.01
CA GLU A 66 7.87 7.03 -0.40
C GLU A 66 8.77 5.95 -1.04
N ALA A 67 8.25 4.75 -1.22
CA ALA A 67 9.03 3.65 -1.78
C ALA A 67 8.22 2.92 -2.86
N MET A 68 8.23 3.45 -4.09
CA MET A 68 7.67 2.78 -5.24
C MET A 68 8.53 1.57 -5.62
N LEU A 69 7.91 0.40 -5.74
CA LEU A 69 8.55 -0.81 -6.25
C LEU A 69 8.34 -0.88 -7.77
N VAL A 70 9.42 -0.74 -8.53
CA VAL A 70 9.38 -0.77 -9.99
C VAL A 70 10.08 -2.01 -10.51
N LYS A 71 9.36 -2.84 -11.27
CA LYS A 71 9.93 -3.97 -11.98
C LYS A 71 10.57 -3.49 -13.29
N LEU A 72 11.85 -3.81 -13.47
CA LEU A 72 12.58 -3.49 -14.68
C LEU A 72 12.37 -4.56 -15.75
N PRO A 73 12.16 -4.19 -17.01
CA PRO A 73 12.12 -5.15 -18.10
C PRO A 73 13.51 -5.78 -18.32
N LYS A 74 13.53 -6.97 -18.91
CA LYS A 74 14.78 -7.69 -19.19
C LYS A 74 15.74 -6.81 -20.00
N GLY A 75 16.93 -6.61 -19.45
CA GLY A 75 18.01 -5.84 -20.10
C GLY A 75 18.02 -4.34 -19.76
N MET A 76 17.01 -3.82 -19.07
CA MET A 76 17.07 -2.45 -18.54
C MET A 76 17.92 -2.44 -17.28
N THR A 77 18.88 -1.52 -17.21
CA THR A 77 19.64 -1.25 -15.98
C THR A 77 19.00 -0.15 -15.16
N PRO A 78 19.23 -0.08 -13.84
CA PRO A 78 18.78 1.04 -13.02
C PRO A 78 19.23 2.39 -13.56
N ASP A 79 20.47 2.49 -14.05
CA ASP A 79 21.00 3.73 -14.63
C ASP A 79 20.24 4.14 -15.91
N ALA A 80 19.84 3.17 -16.75
CA ALA A 80 19.04 3.44 -17.94
C ALA A 80 17.64 3.95 -17.56
N TYR A 81 17.02 3.36 -16.52
CA TYR A 81 15.75 3.81 -15.97
C TYR A 81 15.85 5.27 -15.47
N ILE A 82 16.83 5.56 -14.61
CA ILE A 82 17.04 6.91 -14.07
C ILE A 82 17.40 7.92 -15.19
N ALA A 83 18.14 7.51 -16.22
CA ALA A 83 18.40 8.37 -17.36
C ALA A 83 17.12 8.75 -18.13
N ALA A 84 16.15 7.85 -18.23
CA ALA A 84 14.84 8.15 -18.81
C ALA A 84 14.03 9.09 -17.92
N VAL A 85 14.01 8.86 -16.60
CA VAL A 85 13.38 9.75 -15.62
C VAL A 85 13.92 11.17 -15.70
N ARG A 86 15.25 11.33 -15.74
CA ARG A 86 15.92 12.64 -15.90
C ARG A 86 15.61 13.34 -17.21
N LYS A 87 15.16 12.62 -18.21
CA LYS A 87 14.65 13.18 -19.49
C LYS A 87 13.16 13.51 -19.45
N GLY A 88 12.50 13.34 -18.30
CA GLY A 88 11.10 13.67 -18.09
C GLY A 88 10.13 12.51 -18.30
N SER A 89 10.58 11.26 -18.42
CA SER A 89 9.68 10.10 -18.45
C SER A 89 9.19 9.80 -17.04
N LEU A 90 7.89 9.90 -16.80
CA LEU A 90 7.27 9.40 -15.56
C LEU A 90 7.19 7.87 -15.56
N PHE A 91 7.00 7.29 -16.75
CA PHE A 91 6.85 5.83 -16.92
C PHE A 91 7.82 5.36 -18.00
N PRO A 92 9.08 5.05 -17.65
CA PRO A 92 10.04 4.51 -18.62
C PRO A 92 9.52 3.24 -19.30
N GLU A 93 9.60 3.18 -20.62
CA GLU A 93 9.01 2.14 -21.45
C GLU A 93 9.42 0.73 -21.00
N GLY A 94 8.41 -0.13 -20.81
CA GLY A 94 8.56 -1.51 -20.38
C GLY A 94 8.81 -1.72 -18.90
N ALA A 95 9.05 -0.68 -18.11
CA ALA A 95 9.05 -0.78 -16.66
C ALA A 95 7.61 -0.86 -16.15
N THR A 96 7.42 -1.50 -15.00
CA THR A 96 6.09 -1.70 -14.39
C THR A 96 6.11 -1.29 -12.94
N ASP A 97 5.28 -0.32 -12.57
CA ASP A 97 5.09 0.08 -11.19
C ASP A 97 4.17 -0.92 -10.48
N TYR A 98 4.59 -1.39 -9.32
CA TYR A 98 3.90 -2.41 -8.52
C TYR A 98 3.28 -1.83 -7.26
N SER A 99 3.09 -0.51 -7.17
CA SER A 99 2.74 0.16 -5.93
C SER A 99 3.90 0.13 -4.91
N GLY A 100 3.62 0.56 -3.70
CA GLY A 100 4.57 0.60 -2.61
C GLY A 100 4.08 1.50 -1.48
N PRO A 101 4.81 1.55 -0.35
CA PRO A 101 4.50 2.47 0.73
C PRO A 101 4.54 3.93 0.27
N GLY A 102 3.39 4.62 0.39
CA GLY A 102 3.22 6.02 -0.02
C GLY A 102 3.94 7.02 0.88
N LEU A 103 3.72 8.30 0.64
CA LEU A 103 4.38 9.41 1.30
C LEU A 103 4.36 9.28 2.82
N THR A 104 5.52 9.31 3.43
CA THR A 104 5.72 9.08 4.87
C THR A 104 6.63 10.15 5.44
N SER A 105 6.15 10.90 6.42
CA SER A 105 6.90 11.94 7.12
C SER A 105 8.09 11.38 7.93
N PRO A 106 9.13 12.18 8.22
CA PRO A 106 10.23 11.79 9.07
C PRO A 106 9.80 11.18 10.39
N GLY A 107 10.44 10.06 10.76
CA GLY A 107 10.14 9.32 12.00
C GLY A 107 8.93 8.39 11.94
N ASN A 108 8.15 8.42 10.86
CA ASN A 108 7.00 7.55 10.67
C ASN A 108 7.36 6.28 9.90
N SER A 109 6.39 5.36 9.86
CA SER A 109 6.44 4.14 9.06
C SER A 109 5.13 3.91 8.30
N ALA A 110 5.26 3.28 7.14
CA ALA A 110 4.13 2.80 6.35
C ALA A 110 4.24 1.28 6.19
N GLU A 111 3.10 0.60 6.28
CA GLU A 111 3.02 -0.86 6.29
C GLU A 111 1.94 -1.32 5.33
N MET A 112 2.30 -2.29 4.45
CA MET A 112 1.37 -2.81 3.46
C MET A 112 1.66 -4.26 3.08
N TRP A 113 0.66 -4.89 2.47
CA TRP A 113 0.79 -6.16 1.74
C TRP A 113 0.47 -5.92 0.28
N LEU A 114 1.34 -6.39 -0.59
CA LEU A 114 1.17 -6.33 -2.03
C LEU A 114 1.70 -7.59 -2.70
N LYS A 115 1.18 -7.90 -3.87
CA LYS A 115 1.64 -9.04 -4.66
C LYS A 115 2.74 -8.59 -5.62
N VAL A 116 3.84 -9.34 -5.66
CA VAL A 116 4.98 -9.07 -6.55
C VAL A 116 5.33 -10.32 -7.36
N ASP A 117 5.68 -10.13 -8.63
CA ASP A 117 6.10 -11.18 -9.55
C ASP A 117 7.62 -11.30 -9.60
N PRO A 118 8.17 -12.47 -9.96
CA PRO A 118 9.61 -12.64 -10.12
C PRO A 118 10.22 -11.63 -11.12
N GLY A 119 11.41 -11.11 -10.80
CA GLY A 119 12.12 -10.17 -11.67
C GLY A 119 13.13 -9.29 -10.95
N GLN A 120 13.75 -8.37 -11.71
CA GLN A 120 14.62 -7.33 -11.18
C GLN A 120 13.80 -6.09 -10.85
N TYR A 121 14.04 -5.53 -9.70
CA TYR A 121 13.30 -4.38 -9.18
C TYR A 121 14.24 -3.28 -8.72
N ILE A 122 13.69 -2.07 -8.70
CA ILE A 122 14.25 -0.93 -7.98
C ILE A 122 13.23 -0.39 -6.97
N ILE A 123 13.72 0.24 -5.93
CA ILE A 123 12.94 1.13 -5.05
C ILE A 123 13.31 2.56 -5.43
N ILE A 124 12.28 3.38 -5.73
CA ILE A 124 12.45 4.78 -6.11
C ILE A 124 11.46 5.65 -5.31
N CYS A 125 11.83 6.90 -5.04
CA CYS A 125 10.98 7.93 -4.46
C CYS A 125 10.62 8.95 -5.52
N TRP A 126 9.34 9.22 -5.73
CA TRP A 126 8.86 10.22 -6.68
C TRP A 126 8.55 11.57 -6.02
N ASN A 127 8.69 11.70 -4.69
CA ASN A 127 8.42 12.95 -4.01
C ASN A 127 9.35 14.07 -4.48
N GLY A 128 8.80 15.16 -4.98
CA GLY A 128 9.58 16.29 -5.49
C GLY A 128 10.57 15.88 -6.58
N ASN A 129 11.86 16.18 -6.39
CA ASN A 129 12.94 15.83 -7.31
C ASN A 129 13.70 14.55 -6.93
N HIS A 130 13.24 13.80 -5.91
CA HIS A 130 13.95 12.64 -5.36
C HIS A 130 14.22 11.56 -6.41
N ALA A 131 13.29 11.32 -7.33
CA ALA A 131 13.47 10.34 -8.41
C ALA A 131 14.72 10.55 -9.26
N SER A 132 15.21 11.80 -9.35
CA SER A 132 16.42 12.15 -10.11
C SER A 132 17.66 12.42 -9.25
N THR A 133 17.50 12.60 -7.95
CA THR A 133 18.57 13.02 -7.03
C THR A 133 18.92 11.97 -5.98
N ILE A 134 17.96 11.17 -5.53
CA ILE A 134 18.18 10.12 -4.53
C ILE A 134 18.50 8.80 -5.21
N PRO A 135 19.57 8.08 -4.81
CA PRO A 135 19.92 6.79 -5.36
C PRO A 135 18.83 5.75 -5.14
N VAL A 136 18.50 4.99 -6.19
CA VAL A 136 17.58 3.85 -6.10
C VAL A 136 18.27 2.66 -5.40
N HIS A 137 17.48 1.82 -4.75
CA HIS A 137 17.93 0.51 -4.27
C HIS A 137 17.49 -0.58 -5.24
N THR A 138 18.37 -1.55 -5.53
CA THR A 138 18.08 -2.67 -6.44
C THR A 138 17.89 -3.95 -5.66
N PHE A 139 16.91 -4.76 -6.06
CA PHE A 139 16.70 -6.09 -5.48
C PHE A 139 16.09 -7.04 -6.51
N THR A 140 16.18 -8.33 -6.21
CA THR A 140 15.61 -9.40 -7.03
C THR A 140 14.39 -9.98 -6.33
N VAL A 141 13.26 -10.08 -7.04
CA VAL A 141 12.13 -10.91 -6.61
C VAL A 141 12.35 -12.31 -7.20
N GLU A 142 12.52 -13.29 -6.31
CA GLU A 142 12.84 -14.68 -6.65
C GLU A 142 11.57 -15.52 -6.67
N ASP A 143 11.46 -16.44 -7.65
CA ASP A 143 10.40 -17.44 -7.64
C ASP A 143 10.68 -18.43 -6.49
N SER A 144 9.89 -18.35 -5.44
CA SER A 144 10.06 -19.17 -4.23
C SER A 144 9.28 -20.48 -4.26
N GLY A 145 8.46 -20.72 -5.30
CA GLY A 145 7.62 -21.91 -5.42
C GLY A 145 6.55 -22.07 -4.33
N ALA A 146 6.55 -21.25 -3.31
CA ALA A 146 5.60 -21.26 -2.21
C ALA A 146 5.07 -19.82 -1.98
N ALA A 147 3.91 -19.53 -2.54
CA ALA A 147 3.21 -18.29 -2.24
C ALA A 147 2.47 -18.44 -0.89
N ASP A 148 2.76 -17.57 0.08
CA ASP A 148 1.86 -17.35 1.20
C ASP A 148 0.84 -16.31 0.76
N ASP A 149 -0.30 -16.75 0.24
CA ASP A 149 -1.35 -15.87 -0.28
C ASP A 149 -2.35 -15.46 0.82
N ARG A 150 -1.99 -15.58 2.10
CA ARG A 150 -2.85 -15.15 3.21
C ARG A 150 -2.87 -13.64 3.29
N VAL A 151 -3.97 -13.07 2.82
CA VAL A 151 -4.23 -11.64 2.96
C VAL A 151 -4.68 -11.32 4.38
N PRO A 152 -4.31 -10.17 4.95
CA PRO A 152 -4.88 -9.70 6.20
C PRO A 152 -6.39 -9.46 6.01
N ARG A 153 -7.16 -9.72 7.08
CA ARG A 153 -8.60 -9.43 7.06
C ARG A 153 -8.80 -7.92 7.08
N GLU A 154 -9.45 -7.40 6.06
CA GLU A 154 -9.78 -5.99 5.97
C GLU A 154 -10.90 -5.56 6.93
N ASP A 155 -10.77 -4.36 7.49
CA ASP A 155 -11.81 -3.63 8.24
C ASP A 155 -12.56 -2.66 7.32
N VAL A 156 -11.87 -2.09 6.33
CA VAL A 156 -12.38 -1.06 5.43
C VAL A 156 -11.88 -1.35 4.02
N ILE A 157 -12.72 -1.07 3.03
CA ILE A 157 -12.34 -1.12 1.60
C ILE A 157 -12.39 0.30 1.06
N VAL A 158 -11.30 0.72 0.40
CA VAL A 158 -11.24 1.99 -0.33
C VAL A 158 -11.05 1.67 -1.81
N LYS A 159 -11.95 2.16 -2.64
CA LYS A 159 -11.84 2.07 -4.10
C LYS A 159 -11.43 3.41 -4.67
N LEU A 160 -10.39 3.38 -5.49
CA LEU A 160 -9.86 4.51 -6.23
C LEU A 160 -10.51 4.51 -7.62
N ILE A 161 -11.48 5.36 -7.80
CA ILE A 161 -12.25 5.47 -9.07
C ILE A 161 -12.08 6.90 -9.57
N ASP A 162 -12.02 7.07 -10.90
CA ASP A 162 -11.83 8.39 -11.53
C ASP A 162 -12.84 9.42 -11.03
N TYR A 163 -12.47 10.30 -10.40
CA TYR A 163 -11.55 11.05 -9.60
C TYR A 163 -12.10 11.16 -8.16
N ARG A 164 -12.32 10.04 -7.51
CA ARG A 164 -12.91 9.97 -6.16
C ARG A 164 -12.46 8.74 -5.38
N PHE A 165 -12.55 8.83 -4.08
CA PHE A 165 -12.41 7.71 -3.16
C PHE A 165 -13.79 7.21 -2.72
N GLU A 166 -14.11 5.93 -2.96
CA GLU A 166 -15.29 5.27 -2.42
C GLU A 166 -14.87 4.40 -1.23
N ILE A 167 -15.46 4.67 -0.06
CA ILE A 167 -15.12 4.01 1.20
C ILE A 167 -16.28 3.11 1.62
N ALA A 168 -16.02 1.81 1.76
CA ALA A 168 -16.95 0.84 2.32
C ALA A 168 -16.44 0.39 3.69
N GLY A 169 -17.21 0.64 4.73
CA GLY A 169 -16.82 0.49 6.14
C GLY A 169 -16.62 1.84 6.81
N ASN A 170 -16.11 1.81 8.05
CA ASN A 170 -15.90 3.01 8.86
C ASN A 170 -14.42 3.12 9.24
N LEU A 171 -13.80 4.23 8.86
CA LEU A 171 -12.51 4.63 9.39
C LEU A 171 -12.71 5.08 10.84
N ARG A 172 -11.94 4.51 11.76
CA ARG A 172 -12.10 4.70 13.22
C ARG A 172 -10.75 4.68 13.93
N LYS A 173 -10.72 5.17 15.13
CA LYS A 173 -9.57 5.13 16.05
C LYS A 173 -9.06 3.69 16.25
N GLY A 174 -7.75 3.56 16.34
CA GLY A 174 -7.03 2.31 16.54
C GLY A 174 -6.54 1.68 15.26
N GLU A 175 -6.03 0.46 15.40
CA GLU A 175 -5.48 -0.29 14.27
C GLU A 175 -6.60 -0.77 13.34
N GLN A 176 -6.42 -0.57 12.04
CA GLN A 176 -7.29 -1.05 10.98
C GLN A 176 -6.47 -1.52 9.77
N VAL A 177 -7.01 -2.50 9.09
CA VAL A 177 -6.53 -2.94 7.78
C VAL A 177 -7.45 -2.37 6.71
N ILE A 178 -6.87 -1.60 5.80
CA ILE A 178 -7.56 -0.99 4.66
C ILE A 178 -7.18 -1.75 3.41
N ARG A 179 -8.15 -2.35 2.74
CA ARG A 179 -7.97 -2.90 1.40
C ARG A 179 -8.18 -1.80 0.38
N VAL A 180 -7.19 -1.60 -0.51
CA VAL A 180 -7.22 -0.59 -1.57
C VAL A 180 -7.35 -1.29 -2.91
N GLU A 181 -8.33 -0.87 -3.69
CA GLU A 181 -8.62 -1.37 -5.04
C GLU A 181 -8.62 -0.20 -6.02
N THR A 182 -8.08 -0.40 -7.22
CA THR A 182 -8.10 0.59 -8.31
C THR A 182 -8.85 0.02 -9.51
N PRO A 183 -10.20 -0.05 -9.48
CA PRO A 183 -11.00 -0.64 -10.56
C PRO A 183 -11.22 0.31 -11.75
N GLY A 184 -10.75 1.54 -11.67
CA GLY A 184 -10.96 2.56 -12.69
C GLY A 184 -10.16 2.32 -13.96
N PRO A 185 -10.39 3.06 -15.05
CA PRO A 185 -9.52 2.99 -16.22
C PRO A 185 -8.17 3.69 -16.01
N SER A 186 -8.09 4.63 -15.06
CA SER A 186 -6.87 5.39 -14.77
C SER A 186 -6.10 4.80 -13.59
N MET A 187 -4.79 5.00 -13.59
CA MET A 187 -3.95 4.73 -12.41
C MET A 187 -4.22 5.80 -11.34
N HIS A 188 -4.24 5.36 -10.10
CA HIS A 188 -4.47 6.24 -8.94
C HIS A 188 -3.53 5.84 -7.82
N GLU A 189 -3.21 6.82 -6.99
CA GLU A 189 -2.57 6.62 -5.69
C GLU A 189 -3.50 7.09 -4.56
N MET A 190 -3.20 6.68 -3.36
CA MET A 190 -3.90 7.11 -2.16
C MET A 190 -2.88 7.46 -1.09
N ASP A 191 -2.56 8.73 -0.97
CA ASP A 191 -1.82 9.23 0.17
C ASP A 191 -2.75 9.51 1.34
N ILE A 192 -2.27 9.23 2.54
CA ILE A 192 -3.00 9.49 3.79
C ILE A 192 -2.26 10.58 4.55
N TYR A 193 -2.93 11.71 4.73
CA TYR A 193 -2.42 12.82 5.54
C TYR A 193 -3.25 13.01 6.80
N ARG A 194 -2.60 13.44 7.87
CA ARG A 194 -3.23 14.00 9.07
C ARG A 194 -2.91 15.48 9.12
N LEU A 195 -3.93 16.31 9.00
CA LEU A 195 -3.76 17.76 9.07
C LEU A 195 -3.33 18.20 10.48
N HIS A 196 -2.43 19.17 10.56
CA HIS A 196 -2.12 19.85 11.80
C HIS A 196 -3.30 20.71 12.25
N GLU A 197 -3.41 20.99 13.53
CA GLU A 197 -4.49 21.79 14.09
C GLU A 197 -4.62 23.15 13.37
N GLY A 198 -5.86 23.49 12.98
CA GLY A 198 -6.19 24.70 12.24
C GLY A 198 -5.78 24.72 10.77
N ARG A 199 -5.25 23.61 10.23
CA ARG A 199 -4.90 23.49 8.81
C ARG A 199 -6.05 22.89 8.00
N THR A 200 -6.04 23.19 6.71
CA THR A 200 -7.08 22.81 5.76
C THR A 200 -6.51 22.01 4.59
N VAL A 201 -7.37 21.35 3.82
CA VAL A 201 -6.99 20.73 2.55
C VAL A 201 -6.43 21.76 1.56
N ALA A 202 -6.93 23.00 1.60
CA ALA A 202 -6.38 24.05 0.76
C ALA A 202 -4.91 24.35 1.10
N ASP A 203 -4.55 24.38 2.40
CA ASP A 203 -3.16 24.54 2.82
C ASP A 203 -2.30 23.36 2.35
N LEU A 204 -2.82 22.12 2.46
CA LEU A 204 -2.15 20.91 1.98
C LEU A 204 -1.88 21.00 0.48
N ARG A 205 -2.89 21.32 -0.33
CA ARG A 205 -2.76 21.42 -1.78
C ARG A 205 -1.78 22.52 -2.20
N GLU A 206 -1.83 23.70 -1.58
CA GLU A 206 -0.88 24.78 -1.83
C GLU A 206 0.57 24.41 -1.44
N TRP A 207 0.73 23.68 -0.36
CA TRP A 207 2.04 23.19 0.04
C TRP A 207 2.58 22.14 -0.93
N ARG A 208 1.76 21.19 -1.38
CA ARG A 208 2.15 20.13 -2.34
C ARG A 208 2.48 20.65 -3.75
N LYS A 209 2.11 21.88 -4.10
CA LYS A 209 2.51 22.51 -5.36
C LYS A 209 3.95 23.03 -5.36
N LYS A 210 4.58 23.08 -4.21
CA LYS A 210 5.95 23.62 -4.06
C LYS A 210 6.98 22.51 -4.27
N ASP A 211 8.11 22.86 -4.88
CA ASP A 211 9.24 21.94 -5.03
C ASP A 211 9.87 21.53 -3.68
N GLU A 212 9.58 22.27 -2.62
CA GLU A 212 10.02 22.03 -1.24
C GLU A 212 8.97 21.29 -0.39
N ALA A 213 8.02 20.60 -1.02
CA ALA A 213 6.95 19.86 -0.34
C ALA A 213 7.47 18.61 0.44
N ASP A 214 8.77 18.39 0.45
CA ASP A 214 9.47 17.41 1.27
C ASP A 214 9.79 17.92 2.69
N MET A 215 9.64 19.21 2.92
CA MET A 215 9.83 19.86 4.23
C MET A 215 8.57 19.78 5.09
N GLN A 216 8.67 20.21 6.35
CA GLN A 216 7.51 20.27 7.23
C GLN A 216 6.40 21.14 6.63
N GLY A 217 5.23 20.55 6.44
CA GLY A 217 4.05 21.16 5.83
C GLY A 217 2.88 21.33 6.82
N PRO A 218 1.69 21.57 6.32
CA PRO A 218 0.46 21.71 7.12
C PRO A 218 -0.10 20.37 7.59
N ALA A 219 0.53 19.27 7.21
CA ALA A 219 0.07 17.91 7.50
C ALA A 219 1.24 16.93 7.70
N GLU A 220 0.95 15.87 8.40
CA GLU A 220 1.80 14.71 8.55
C GLU A 220 1.42 13.66 7.49
N ALA A 221 2.36 13.26 6.65
CA ALA A 221 2.17 12.18 5.69
C ALA A 221 2.35 10.83 6.39
N LEU A 222 1.37 9.96 6.26
CA LEU A 222 1.28 8.72 7.02
C LEU A 222 1.40 7.45 6.15
N GLY A 223 1.94 7.58 4.94
CA GLY A 223 1.96 6.53 3.95
C GLY A 223 0.66 6.46 3.16
N GLY A 224 0.48 5.37 2.46
CA GLY A 224 -0.65 5.14 1.57
C GLY A 224 -0.33 4.01 0.62
N ALA A 225 -1.02 3.97 -0.50
CA ALA A 225 -0.78 3.06 -1.62
C ALA A 225 -0.40 3.89 -2.85
N LEU A 226 0.79 3.66 -3.38
CA LEU A 226 1.21 4.24 -4.65
C LEU A 226 0.47 3.56 -5.82
N ASP A 227 0.53 4.16 -6.98
CA ASP A 227 -0.09 3.64 -8.20
C ASP A 227 0.50 2.29 -8.64
N SER A 228 -0.22 1.61 -9.51
CA SER A 228 0.23 0.39 -10.16
C SER A 228 -0.22 0.38 -11.62
N HIS A 229 0.63 -0.12 -12.51
CA HIS A 229 0.27 -0.35 -13.91
C HIS A 229 -0.77 -1.46 -14.08
N ASP A 230 -0.89 -2.35 -13.12
CA ASP A 230 -1.96 -3.36 -13.09
C ASP A 230 -3.15 -2.82 -12.28
N ILE A 231 -4.18 -2.35 -12.97
CA ILE A 231 -5.43 -1.87 -12.36
C ILE A 231 -6.20 -2.95 -11.61
N SER A 232 -5.85 -4.23 -11.76
CA SER A 232 -6.37 -5.33 -10.94
C SER A 232 -5.58 -5.51 -9.63
N HIS A 233 -4.51 -4.75 -9.45
CA HIS A 233 -3.66 -4.82 -8.28
C HIS A 233 -4.43 -4.38 -7.03
N VAL A 234 -4.39 -5.23 -6.02
CA VAL A 234 -5.03 -4.97 -4.72
C VAL A 234 -3.94 -4.97 -3.66
N VAL A 235 -3.96 -3.96 -2.82
CA VAL A 235 -3.05 -3.85 -1.68
C VAL A 235 -3.81 -3.73 -0.37
N TRP A 236 -3.17 -4.09 0.73
CA TRP A 236 -3.70 -3.93 2.09
C TRP A 236 -2.74 -3.05 2.86
N LEU A 237 -3.27 -2.02 3.52
CA LEU A 237 -2.51 -1.11 4.38
C LEU A 237 -2.87 -1.39 5.84
N ARG A 238 -1.88 -1.44 6.73
CA ARG A 238 -2.14 -1.36 8.17
C ARG A 238 -1.97 0.08 8.63
N LYS A 239 -2.99 0.62 9.26
CA LYS A 239 -3.00 1.99 9.80
C LYS A 239 -3.49 1.99 11.24
N ASN A 240 -2.82 2.76 12.09
CA ASN A 240 -3.27 3.03 13.44
C ASN A 240 -3.71 4.50 13.51
N PHE A 241 -5.02 4.71 13.43
CA PHE A 241 -5.58 6.06 13.49
C PHE A 241 -5.70 6.56 14.92
N THR A 242 -5.32 7.82 15.12
CA THR A 242 -5.56 8.58 16.36
C THR A 242 -6.59 9.66 16.07
N PRO A 243 -7.25 10.27 17.08
CA PRO A 243 -8.17 11.37 16.84
C PRO A 243 -7.53 12.49 16.04
N GLY A 244 -8.27 13.05 15.09
CA GLY A 244 -7.81 14.15 14.23
C GLY A 244 -8.47 14.20 12.86
N HIS A 245 -8.09 15.20 12.09
CA HIS A 245 -8.59 15.47 10.75
C HIS A 245 -7.66 14.86 9.70
N TYR A 246 -8.19 14.03 8.86
CA TYR A 246 -7.46 13.26 7.85
C TYR A 246 -7.90 13.58 6.43
N VAL A 247 -6.99 13.34 5.49
CA VAL A 247 -7.23 13.52 4.06
C VAL A 247 -6.68 12.31 3.31
N LEU A 248 -7.51 11.71 2.44
CA LEU A 248 -7.05 10.87 1.34
C LEU A 248 -6.84 11.78 0.11
N HIS A 249 -5.73 11.62 -0.56
CA HIS A 249 -5.28 12.50 -1.63
C HIS A 249 -4.66 11.69 -2.77
N CYS A 250 -4.89 12.12 -4.03
CA CYS A 250 -4.27 11.54 -5.21
C CYS A 250 -3.63 12.65 -6.05
N GLU A 251 -2.32 12.63 -6.21
CA GLU A 251 -1.56 13.62 -6.97
C GLU A 251 -1.15 13.13 -8.36
N MET A 252 -1.65 11.97 -8.79
CA MET A 252 -1.34 11.46 -10.13
C MET A 252 -1.65 12.49 -11.21
N PRO A 253 -0.77 12.67 -12.21
CA PRO A 253 -1.03 13.53 -13.35
C PRO A 253 -2.21 13.03 -14.18
N VAL A 254 -3.01 13.92 -14.71
CA VAL A 254 -4.09 13.58 -15.65
C VAL A 254 -3.48 13.22 -17.00
N THR A 255 -3.45 11.93 -17.35
CA THR A 255 -2.76 11.41 -18.54
C THR A 255 -3.30 11.90 -19.88
N ASN A 256 -4.58 12.26 -19.94
CA ASN A 256 -5.24 12.78 -21.16
C ASN A 256 -5.35 14.32 -21.20
N ALA A 257 -4.70 15.01 -20.28
CA ALA A 257 -4.63 16.47 -20.30
C ALA A 257 -3.68 16.95 -21.42
N PRO A 258 -3.79 18.24 -21.85
CA PRO A 258 -2.82 18.83 -22.76
C PRO A 258 -1.38 18.63 -22.28
N ALA A 259 -0.44 18.45 -23.19
CA ALA A 259 0.95 18.07 -22.89
C ALA A 259 1.69 19.06 -21.95
N ASP A 260 1.24 20.32 -21.88
CA ASP A 260 1.75 21.35 -20.99
C ASP A 260 0.93 21.50 -19.69
N SER A 261 -0.11 20.70 -19.54
CA SER A 261 -0.96 20.71 -18.34
C SER A 261 -0.22 20.10 -17.16
N LYS A 262 -0.28 20.82 -16.03
CA LYS A 262 0.15 20.30 -14.73
C LYS A 262 -1.03 19.79 -13.89
N MET A 263 -2.17 19.53 -14.53
CA MET A 263 -3.39 19.08 -13.87
C MET A 263 -3.18 17.72 -13.23
N LYS A 264 -3.57 17.62 -11.98
CA LYS A 264 -3.52 16.39 -11.19
C LYS A 264 -4.93 15.88 -10.87
N HIS A 265 -5.05 14.66 -10.41
CA HIS A 265 -6.35 14.06 -10.06
C HIS A 265 -7.06 14.80 -8.91
N ASP A 266 -6.33 15.42 -8.00
CA ASP A 266 -6.89 16.26 -6.94
C ASP A 266 -7.53 17.55 -7.50
N ASP A 267 -7.05 18.10 -8.63
CA ASP A 267 -7.70 19.22 -9.32
C ASP A 267 -9.07 18.82 -9.89
N LEU A 268 -9.29 17.54 -10.13
CA LEU A 268 -10.56 16.96 -10.58
C LEU A 268 -11.43 16.46 -9.41
N GLY A 269 -11.00 16.69 -8.16
CA GLY A 269 -11.77 16.37 -6.96
C GLY A 269 -11.35 15.09 -6.25
N MET A 270 -10.24 14.43 -6.62
CA MET A 270 -9.79 13.21 -5.95
C MET A 270 -9.10 13.53 -4.61
N VAL A 271 -9.92 14.06 -3.72
CA VAL A 271 -9.60 14.40 -2.33
C VAL A 271 -10.77 13.97 -1.45
N ARG A 272 -10.49 13.36 -0.29
CA ARG A 272 -11.52 12.95 0.67
C ARG A 272 -11.09 13.26 2.09
N GLU A 273 -11.80 14.17 2.73
CA GLU A 273 -11.63 14.47 4.16
C GLU A 273 -12.46 13.55 5.04
N PHE A 274 -11.96 13.24 6.22
CA PHE A 274 -12.68 12.53 7.27
C PHE A 274 -12.11 12.85 8.66
N GLU A 275 -12.96 12.74 9.68
CA GLU A 275 -12.59 12.93 11.07
C GLU A 275 -12.49 11.56 11.78
N ILE A 276 -11.50 11.42 12.64
CA ILE A 276 -11.42 10.33 13.62
C ILE A 276 -11.68 10.93 14.98
N GLU A 277 -12.78 10.52 15.59
CA GLU A 277 -13.20 10.93 16.93
C GLU A 277 -12.53 10.11 18.03
N ASP A 278 -12.63 10.56 19.29
CA ASP A 278 -12.07 9.90 20.48
C ASP A 278 -12.73 8.54 20.81
#